data_39591df84bf05d48938ca9a50eb6b423
#
_entry.id   39591df84bf05d48938ca9a50eb6b423
#
_cell.length_a   1.000
_cell.length_b   1.000
_cell.length_c   1.000
_cell.angle_alpha   90.00
_cell.angle_beta   90.00
_cell.angle_gamma   90.00
#
_symmetry.space_group_name_H-M   'P 1'
#
loop_
_entity.id
_entity.type
_entity.pdbx_description
1 polymer ?
#
loop_
_entity_poly.entity_id
_entity_poly.type
_entity_poly.pdbx_seq_one_letter_code
_entity_poly.pdbx_strand_id
1 'polypeptide(L)'
;ELLRTPIRLLAGLLGKVIERQAGAETLQTIEYLRQGFIEERNNPDPERRAALMRTIAALDNDRLKHVIRGFSLYFALANLAEEDLLRQKRADLRARGGELWEGSFRHTLQQCRDNDLSPEQLTELIGQLRFIPVFTAHPTEARRRTTMSVLQEIYRHCATLDHAPENSPAWNHAVAETADLIDLLWSSDEVRSRKTLVYDEINNGLHYFNVSLFQAIPQVYRNLRSALNDIYPELEKMVLPPLLRFGSWIGGDRDGNPFVTHQTTEQAVLVHADNVLRYYSKQLKHLRKRLLHCSSIIAIDPAIDARNEHYARLGVTVFDYNPEDYNNEPYRRLLALMRAKIQHTNRYIQSMGEDQAAAEHAYPNAEAFLDDLILIRNALKQHDPEQARGDIQDLIRLVRSCGFHMASLDIRQESTWHTSVVADLFAHAPNLPDYNALDEASRQQALTQLIAAPGAPLLFEQNLSPETQEQLALMRTIARLRELVGARTFGSYIISMTNRTS
;
A
#
# COMPACT_ATOMS: atom_id res chain seq x y z
N GLU A 1 -5.07 -0.67 -34.00
CA GLU A 1 -4.51 -1.92 -34.56
C GLU A 1 -3.56 -2.63 -33.58
N LEU A 2 -2.67 -1.92 -32.89
CA LEU A 2 -1.71 -2.49 -31.92
C LEU A 2 -2.36 -3.23 -30.73
N LEU A 3 -3.52 -2.78 -30.24
CA LEU A 3 -4.31 -3.43 -29.19
C LEU A 3 -4.98 -4.74 -29.63
N ARG A 4 -5.21 -4.91 -30.92
CA ARG A 4 -6.00 -6.06 -31.43
C ARG A 4 -5.28 -7.40 -31.27
N THR A 5 -3.96 -7.43 -31.30
CA THR A 5 -3.18 -8.69 -31.28
C THR A 5 -3.15 -9.31 -29.89
N PRO A 6 -2.72 -8.61 -28.80
CA PRO A 6 -2.75 -9.18 -27.45
C PRO A 6 -4.16 -9.54 -26.97
N ILE A 7 -5.15 -8.66 -27.22
CA ILE A 7 -6.55 -8.95 -26.86
C ILE A 7 -7.07 -10.17 -27.62
N ARG A 8 -6.75 -10.32 -28.91
CA ARG A 8 -7.17 -11.49 -29.70
C ARG A 8 -6.57 -12.79 -29.18
N LEU A 9 -5.30 -12.76 -28.78
CA LEU A 9 -4.66 -13.95 -28.19
C LEU A 9 -5.35 -14.36 -26.90
N LEU A 10 -5.47 -13.45 -25.93
CA LEU A 10 -6.11 -13.76 -24.63
C LEU A 10 -7.59 -14.12 -24.78
N ALA A 11 -8.34 -13.40 -25.63
CA ALA A 11 -9.73 -13.73 -25.93
C ALA A 11 -9.88 -15.08 -26.64
N GLY A 12 -8.96 -15.42 -27.55
CA GLY A 12 -8.93 -16.70 -28.22
C GLY A 12 -8.66 -17.87 -27.27
N LEU A 13 -7.75 -17.68 -26.30
CA LEU A 13 -7.48 -18.66 -25.23
C LEU A 13 -8.72 -18.83 -24.33
N LEU A 14 -9.35 -17.72 -23.92
CA LEU A 14 -10.60 -17.77 -23.17
C LEU A 14 -11.71 -18.47 -23.93
N GLY A 15 -11.87 -18.22 -25.24
CA GLY A 15 -12.85 -18.88 -26.09
C GLY A 15 -12.68 -20.40 -26.09
N LYS A 16 -11.44 -20.90 -26.23
CA LYS A 16 -11.13 -22.34 -26.13
C LYS A 16 -11.48 -22.93 -24.76
N VAL A 17 -11.24 -22.19 -23.69
CA VAL A 17 -11.61 -22.62 -22.32
C VAL A 17 -13.13 -22.68 -22.18
N ILE A 18 -13.87 -21.66 -22.64
CA ILE A 18 -15.34 -21.64 -22.59
C ILE A 18 -15.94 -22.82 -23.40
N GLU A 19 -15.44 -23.04 -24.61
CA GLU A 19 -15.90 -24.13 -25.46
C GLU A 19 -15.69 -25.50 -24.79
N ARG A 20 -14.53 -25.71 -24.16
CA ARG A 20 -14.19 -26.94 -23.44
C ARG A 20 -15.03 -27.16 -22.18
N GLN A 21 -15.22 -26.07 -21.39
CA GLN A 21 -15.82 -26.17 -20.06
C GLN A 21 -17.35 -25.98 -20.04
N ALA A 22 -17.89 -25.17 -20.95
CA ALA A 22 -19.31 -24.79 -20.99
C ALA A 22 -20.00 -25.08 -22.33
N GLY A 23 -19.26 -25.63 -23.31
CA GLY A 23 -19.76 -26.05 -24.60
C GLY A 23 -19.79 -24.94 -25.66
N ALA A 24 -19.79 -25.37 -26.94
CA ALA A 24 -19.76 -24.47 -28.09
C ALA A 24 -20.97 -23.52 -28.18
N GLU A 25 -22.13 -23.95 -27.73
CA GLU A 25 -23.37 -23.14 -27.74
C GLU A 25 -23.25 -21.94 -26.80
N THR A 26 -22.62 -22.11 -25.63
CA THR A 26 -22.32 -21.00 -24.68
C THR A 26 -21.36 -20.00 -25.30
N LEU A 27 -20.30 -20.48 -25.94
CA LEU A 27 -19.34 -19.60 -26.64
C LEU A 27 -20.03 -18.80 -27.77
N GLN A 28 -20.87 -19.46 -28.59
CA GLN A 28 -21.64 -18.79 -29.66
C GLN A 28 -22.57 -17.71 -29.08
N THR A 29 -23.24 -17.99 -27.98
CA THR A 29 -24.10 -17.02 -27.29
C THR A 29 -23.32 -15.82 -26.82
N ILE A 30 -22.14 -15.99 -26.19
CA ILE A 30 -21.27 -14.92 -25.74
C ILE A 30 -20.81 -14.07 -26.93
N GLU A 31 -20.35 -14.70 -28.01
CA GLU A 31 -19.91 -13.98 -29.21
C GLU A 31 -21.04 -13.22 -29.91
N TYR A 32 -22.22 -13.80 -30.00
CA TYR A 32 -23.40 -13.13 -30.52
C TYR A 32 -23.75 -11.86 -29.70
N LEU A 33 -23.82 -12.01 -28.40
CA LEU A 33 -24.09 -10.87 -27.51
C LEU A 33 -22.97 -9.81 -27.58
N ARG A 34 -21.71 -10.22 -27.55
CA ARG A 34 -20.56 -9.32 -27.64
C ARG A 34 -20.58 -8.50 -28.94
N GLN A 35 -20.72 -9.16 -30.08
CA GLN A 35 -20.78 -8.50 -31.38
C GLN A 35 -22.01 -7.60 -31.49
N GLY A 36 -23.18 -8.11 -31.08
CA GLY A 36 -24.43 -7.36 -31.15
C GLY A 36 -24.40 -6.08 -30.30
N PHE A 37 -23.84 -6.12 -29.09
CA PHE A 37 -23.69 -4.91 -28.27
C PHE A 37 -22.62 -3.94 -28.79
N ILE A 38 -21.57 -4.42 -29.46
CA ILE A 38 -20.59 -3.54 -30.14
C ILE A 38 -21.27 -2.82 -31.32
N GLU A 39 -22.04 -3.53 -32.12
CA GLU A 39 -22.81 -2.94 -33.22
C GLU A 39 -23.86 -1.96 -32.72
N GLU A 40 -24.59 -2.30 -31.67
CA GLU A 40 -25.58 -1.44 -31.03
C GLU A 40 -24.95 -0.12 -30.53
N ARG A 41 -23.76 -0.19 -29.96
CA ARG A 41 -23.02 1.01 -29.52
C ARG A 41 -22.61 1.89 -30.69
N ASN A 42 -22.18 1.30 -31.80
CA ASN A 42 -21.67 2.03 -32.97
C ASN A 42 -22.81 2.55 -33.88
N ASN A 43 -23.91 1.82 -33.94
CA ASN A 43 -25.09 2.14 -34.74
C ASN A 43 -26.35 1.66 -33.98
N PRO A 44 -26.92 2.50 -33.10
CA PRO A 44 -28.06 2.14 -32.25
C PRO A 44 -29.28 1.71 -33.10
N ASP A 45 -29.85 0.54 -32.78
CA ASP A 45 -31.03 -0.02 -33.43
C ASP A 45 -31.96 -0.69 -32.37
N PRO A 46 -33.15 -0.12 -32.11
CA PRO A 46 -34.09 -0.62 -31.13
C PRO A 46 -34.50 -2.10 -31.33
N GLU A 47 -34.61 -2.55 -32.58
CA GLU A 47 -34.98 -3.92 -32.90
C GLU A 47 -33.85 -4.90 -32.53
N ARG A 48 -32.61 -4.55 -32.90
CA ARG A 48 -31.40 -5.30 -32.49
C ARG A 48 -31.27 -5.36 -30.98
N ARG A 49 -31.41 -4.23 -30.29
CA ARG A 49 -31.39 -4.19 -28.83
C ARG A 49 -32.45 -5.10 -28.21
N ALA A 50 -33.68 -5.05 -28.73
CA ALA A 50 -34.76 -5.92 -28.27
C ALA A 50 -34.46 -7.41 -28.52
N ALA A 51 -33.80 -7.73 -29.65
CA ALA A 51 -33.39 -9.11 -29.96
C ALA A 51 -32.32 -9.61 -28.98
N LEU A 52 -31.30 -8.81 -28.68
CA LEU A 52 -30.25 -9.12 -27.70
C LEU A 52 -30.87 -9.35 -26.30
N MET A 53 -31.78 -8.49 -25.86
CA MET A 53 -32.46 -8.62 -24.59
C MET A 53 -33.34 -9.87 -24.50
N ARG A 54 -34.04 -10.22 -25.60
CA ARG A 54 -34.81 -11.52 -25.69
C ARG A 54 -33.86 -12.70 -25.55
N THR A 55 -32.71 -12.69 -26.21
CA THR A 55 -31.70 -13.76 -26.09
C THR A 55 -31.28 -13.94 -24.63
N ILE A 56 -30.97 -12.86 -23.93
CA ILE A 56 -30.57 -12.88 -22.50
C ILE A 56 -31.72 -13.42 -21.64
N ALA A 57 -32.94 -12.95 -21.86
CA ALA A 57 -34.13 -13.35 -21.09
C ALA A 57 -34.50 -14.83 -21.31
N ALA A 58 -34.11 -15.44 -22.43
CA ALA A 58 -34.36 -16.84 -22.75
C ALA A 58 -33.32 -17.80 -22.14
N LEU A 59 -32.23 -17.31 -21.57
CA LEU A 59 -31.19 -18.12 -20.93
C LEU A 59 -31.73 -18.71 -19.61
N ASP A 60 -31.47 -19.97 -19.38
CA ASP A 60 -31.62 -20.58 -18.05
C ASP A 60 -30.53 -20.06 -17.10
N ASN A 61 -30.70 -20.27 -15.80
CA ASN A 61 -29.79 -19.73 -14.78
C ASN A 61 -28.35 -20.22 -14.93
N ASP A 62 -28.12 -21.45 -15.39
CA ASP A 62 -26.75 -21.97 -15.48
C ASP A 62 -26.03 -21.44 -16.71
N ARG A 63 -26.73 -21.32 -17.85
CA ARG A 63 -26.20 -20.66 -19.04
C ARG A 63 -25.96 -19.17 -18.76
N LEU A 64 -26.87 -18.48 -18.09
CA LEU A 64 -26.70 -17.08 -17.72
C LEU A 64 -25.47 -16.86 -16.85
N LYS A 65 -25.21 -17.74 -15.87
CA LYS A 65 -23.97 -17.71 -15.06
C LYS A 65 -22.71 -17.84 -15.92
N HIS A 66 -22.72 -18.79 -16.88
CA HIS A 66 -21.57 -18.98 -17.78
C HIS A 66 -21.35 -17.76 -18.70
N VAL A 67 -22.43 -17.16 -19.20
CA VAL A 67 -22.34 -15.94 -20.04
C VAL A 67 -21.78 -14.77 -19.23
N ILE A 68 -22.30 -14.52 -18.03
CA ILE A 68 -21.80 -13.46 -17.14
C ILE A 68 -20.31 -13.69 -16.82
N ARG A 69 -19.92 -14.92 -16.47
CA ARG A 69 -18.52 -15.28 -16.22
C ARG A 69 -17.64 -15.06 -17.44
N GLY A 70 -18.09 -15.45 -18.62
CA GLY A 70 -17.36 -15.21 -19.86
C GLY A 70 -17.08 -13.74 -20.10
N PHE A 71 -18.08 -12.86 -19.92
CA PHE A 71 -17.88 -11.41 -20.02
C PHE A 71 -16.98 -10.85 -18.92
N SER A 72 -17.15 -11.28 -17.67
CA SER A 72 -16.32 -10.84 -16.55
C SER A 72 -14.82 -11.12 -16.81
N LEU A 73 -14.49 -12.34 -17.21
CA LEU A 73 -13.12 -12.73 -17.55
C LEU A 73 -12.62 -12.03 -18.81
N TYR A 74 -13.47 -11.90 -19.87
CA TYR A 74 -13.10 -11.17 -21.07
C TYR A 74 -12.68 -9.74 -20.75
N PHE A 75 -13.45 -9.01 -19.95
CA PHE A 75 -13.10 -7.63 -19.57
C PHE A 75 -11.84 -7.60 -18.68
N ALA A 76 -11.67 -8.56 -17.78
CA ALA A 76 -10.46 -8.62 -16.97
C ALA A 76 -9.21 -8.81 -17.83
N LEU A 77 -9.25 -9.72 -18.81
CA LEU A 77 -8.16 -9.99 -19.74
C LEU A 77 -7.93 -8.84 -20.74
N ALA A 78 -9.00 -8.19 -21.19
CA ALA A 78 -8.91 -7.03 -22.06
C ALA A 78 -8.21 -5.84 -21.36
N ASN A 79 -8.59 -5.53 -20.12
CA ASN A 79 -7.94 -4.51 -19.32
C ASN A 79 -6.45 -4.83 -19.09
N LEU A 80 -6.13 -6.10 -18.84
CA LEU A 80 -4.75 -6.54 -18.66
C LEU A 80 -3.92 -6.35 -19.94
N ALA A 81 -4.49 -6.68 -21.11
CA ALA A 81 -3.83 -6.45 -22.41
C ALA A 81 -3.64 -4.95 -22.72
N GLU A 82 -4.58 -4.10 -22.29
CA GLU A 82 -4.49 -2.65 -22.44
C GLU A 82 -3.39 -2.04 -21.56
N GLU A 83 -3.29 -2.48 -20.32
CA GLU A 83 -2.20 -2.10 -19.39
C GLU A 83 -0.84 -2.53 -19.93
N ASP A 84 -0.75 -3.75 -20.48
CA ASP A 84 0.49 -4.24 -21.06
C ASP A 84 0.93 -3.47 -22.28
N LEU A 85 0.02 -3.13 -23.18
CA LEU A 85 0.33 -2.26 -24.32
C LEU A 85 0.86 -0.87 -23.87
N LEU A 86 0.28 -0.31 -22.81
CA LEU A 86 0.77 0.97 -22.28
C LEU A 86 2.19 0.82 -21.72
N ARG A 87 2.48 -0.29 -21.05
CA ARG A 87 3.84 -0.64 -20.58
C ARG A 87 4.83 -0.72 -21.76
N GLN A 88 4.45 -1.44 -22.83
CA GLN A 88 5.27 -1.57 -24.06
C GLN A 88 5.58 -0.21 -24.66
N LYS A 89 4.57 0.61 -24.90
CA LYS A 89 4.75 1.97 -25.46
C LYS A 89 5.71 2.82 -24.64
N ARG A 90 5.59 2.74 -23.29
CA ARG A 90 6.49 3.47 -22.39
C ARG A 90 7.91 2.90 -22.39
N ALA A 91 8.06 1.59 -22.56
CA ALA A 91 9.37 0.95 -22.69
C ALA A 91 10.05 1.36 -23.99
N ASP A 92 9.32 1.36 -25.10
CA ASP A 92 9.81 1.80 -26.42
C ASP A 92 10.25 3.26 -26.42
N LEU A 93 9.46 4.16 -25.83
CA LEU A 93 9.84 5.57 -25.69
C LEU A 93 11.15 5.74 -24.92
N ARG A 94 11.32 4.99 -23.83
CA ARG A 94 12.58 5.00 -23.07
C ARG A 94 13.76 4.46 -23.87
N ALA A 95 13.55 3.37 -24.61
CA ALA A 95 14.62 2.75 -25.41
C ALA A 95 15.11 3.67 -26.55
N ARG A 96 14.22 4.46 -27.12
CA ARG A 96 14.57 5.42 -28.20
C ARG A 96 15.32 6.66 -27.70
N GLY A 97 15.42 6.88 -26.38
CA GLY A 97 16.14 8.03 -25.80
C GLY A 97 15.56 9.41 -26.11
N GLY A 98 14.31 9.48 -26.56
CA GLY A 98 13.60 10.72 -26.90
C GLY A 98 12.83 11.33 -25.72
N GLU A 99 11.93 12.26 -26.07
CA GLU A 99 10.95 12.82 -25.14
C GLU A 99 10.12 11.72 -24.49
N LEU A 100 9.99 11.77 -23.17
CA LEU A 100 9.12 10.87 -22.45
C LEU A 100 7.67 11.39 -22.44
N TRP A 101 6.74 10.53 -22.05
CA TRP A 101 5.31 10.90 -22.01
C TRP A 101 5.04 12.04 -21.03
N GLU A 102 4.01 12.79 -21.27
CA GLU A 102 3.50 13.84 -20.39
C GLU A 102 3.25 13.31 -18.97
N GLY A 103 3.67 14.10 -17.96
CA GLY A 103 3.60 13.69 -16.53
C GLY A 103 4.72 12.75 -16.09
N SER A 104 5.67 12.36 -16.94
CA SER A 104 6.91 11.72 -16.47
C SER A 104 7.81 12.73 -15.75
N PHE A 105 8.64 12.28 -14.80
CA PHE A 105 9.57 13.17 -14.11
C PHE A 105 10.48 13.94 -15.05
N ARG A 106 11.01 13.28 -16.09
CA ARG A 106 11.88 13.93 -17.05
C ARG A 106 11.16 15.01 -17.86
N HIS A 107 9.96 14.73 -18.35
CA HIS A 107 9.14 15.71 -19.07
C HIS A 107 8.79 16.90 -18.18
N THR A 108 8.31 16.67 -16.98
CA THR A 108 7.94 17.75 -16.03
C THR A 108 9.15 18.61 -15.62
N LEU A 109 10.30 17.99 -15.33
CA LEU A 109 11.52 18.72 -14.98
C LEU A 109 12.06 19.50 -16.17
N GLN A 110 11.93 18.98 -17.40
CA GLN A 110 12.27 19.71 -18.61
C GLN A 110 11.39 20.97 -18.77
N GLN A 111 10.09 20.85 -18.57
CA GLN A 111 9.19 22.01 -18.55
C GLN A 111 9.57 23.04 -17.46
N CYS A 112 9.98 22.58 -16.28
CA CYS A 112 10.48 23.49 -15.25
C CYS A 112 11.73 24.25 -15.72
N ARG A 113 12.67 23.56 -16.39
CA ARG A 113 13.88 24.17 -16.95
C ARG A 113 13.58 25.16 -18.06
N ASP A 114 12.66 24.79 -18.97
CA ASP A 114 12.25 25.63 -20.11
C ASP A 114 11.49 26.89 -19.65
N ASN A 115 10.88 26.87 -18.47
CA ASN A 115 10.26 28.03 -17.82
C ASN A 115 11.20 28.73 -16.81
N ASP A 116 12.52 28.58 -16.98
CA ASP A 116 13.57 29.26 -16.21
C ASP A 116 13.51 29.03 -14.67
N LEU A 117 12.94 27.89 -14.22
CA LEU A 117 12.95 27.57 -12.78
C LEU A 117 14.38 27.28 -12.30
N SER A 118 14.87 28.07 -11.33
CA SER A 118 16.23 27.90 -10.83
C SER A 118 16.39 26.63 -9.99
N PRO A 119 17.62 26.08 -9.84
CA PRO A 119 17.88 24.93 -8.96
C PRO A 119 17.43 25.14 -7.52
N GLU A 120 17.58 26.37 -6.98
CA GLU A 120 17.16 26.74 -5.62
C GLU A 120 15.64 26.69 -5.47
N GLN A 121 14.92 27.31 -6.42
CA GLN A 121 13.45 27.28 -6.44
C GLN A 121 12.91 25.85 -6.57
N LEU A 122 13.53 25.04 -7.44
CA LEU A 122 13.17 23.63 -7.57
C LEU A 122 13.44 22.84 -6.29
N THR A 123 14.55 23.12 -5.59
CA THR A 123 14.88 22.50 -4.31
C THR A 123 13.83 22.82 -3.24
N GLU A 124 13.40 24.07 -3.17
CA GLU A 124 12.34 24.50 -2.25
C GLU A 124 11.01 23.80 -2.57
N LEU A 125 10.61 23.79 -3.86
CA LEU A 125 9.40 23.13 -4.32
C LEU A 125 9.40 21.63 -3.97
N ILE A 126 10.48 20.92 -4.27
CA ILE A 126 10.63 19.49 -3.94
C ILE A 126 10.60 19.31 -2.42
N GLY A 127 11.16 20.25 -1.64
CA GLY A 127 11.11 20.22 -0.18
C GLY A 127 9.69 20.23 0.40
N GLN A 128 8.78 20.92 -0.27
CA GLN A 128 7.37 21.06 0.13
C GLN A 128 6.48 19.93 -0.45
N LEU A 129 6.91 19.27 -1.52
CA LEU A 129 6.11 18.26 -2.22
C LEU A 129 5.80 17.05 -1.31
N ARG A 130 4.53 16.67 -1.27
CA ARG A 130 4.05 15.45 -0.61
C ARG A 130 2.98 14.81 -1.49
N PHE A 131 3.13 13.52 -1.75
CA PHE A 131 2.13 12.72 -2.45
C PHE A 131 1.68 11.61 -1.49
N ILE A 132 0.39 11.62 -1.15
CA ILE A 132 -0.19 10.72 -0.15
C ILE A 132 -1.40 10.01 -0.75
N PRO A 133 -1.19 8.91 -1.49
CA PRO A 133 -2.31 8.06 -1.94
C PRO A 133 -2.97 7.41 -0.73
N VAL A 134 -4.31 7.42 -0.72
CA VAL A 134 -5.13 6.90 0.37
C VAL A 134 -5.88 5.66 -0.09
N PHE A 135 -5.73 4.57 0.64
CA PHE A 135 -6.49 3.34 0.42
C PHE A 135 -7.89 3.46 1.00
N THR A 136 -8.89 3.22 0.16
CA THR A 136 -10.29 3.17 0.56
C THR A 136 -10.85 1.77 0.39
N ALA A 137 -11.82 1.39 1.23
CA ALA A 137 -12.51 0.12 1.09
C ALA A 137 -13.70 0.26 0.13
N HIS A 138 -13.72 -0.60 -0.89
CA HIS A 138 -14.90 -0.79 -1.74
C HIS A 138 -15.32 -2.25 -1.66
N PRO A 139 -16.32 -2.60 -0.83
CA PRO A 139 -16.76 -3.98 -0.64
C PRO A 139 -17.17 -4.69 -1.93
N THR A 140 -17.66 -3.92 -2.92
CA THR A 140 -18.08 -4.44 -4.23
C THR A 140 -16.93 -4.77 -5.17
N GLU A 141 -15.72 -4.23 -4.93
CA GLU A 141 -14.53 -4.42 -5.78
C GLU A 141 -13.56 -5.46 -5.23
N ALA A 142 -13.86 -6.05 -4.08
CA ALA A 142 -12.97 -7.00 -3.43
C ALA A 142 -12.89 -8.33 -4.18
N ARG A 143 -12.13 -8.39 -5.27
CA ARG A 143 -11.73 -9.64 -5.92
C ARG A 143 -10.97 -10.53 -4.93
N ARG A 144 -11.08 -11.85 -5.08
CA ARG A 144 -10.28 -12.78 -4.28
C ARG A 144 -8.80 -12.57 -4.58
N ARG A 145 -7.93 -12.64 -3.55
CA ARG A 145 -6.47 -12.54 -3.70
C ARG A 145 -5.91 -13.55 -4.70
N THR A 146 -6.46 -14.77 -4.68
CA THR A 146 -6.09 -15.82 -5.63
C THR A 146 -6.35 -15.40 -7.06
N THR A 147 -7.52 -14.83 -7.36
CA THR A 147 -7.85 -14.29 -8.69
C THR A 147 -6.87 -13.18 -9.10
N MET A 148 -6.56 -12.26 -8.18
CA MET A 148 -5.58 -11.19 -8.41
C MET A 148 -4.19 -11.74 -8.71
N SER A 149 -3.74 -12.76 -7.96
CA SER A 149 -2.44 -13.39 -8.18
C SER A 149 -2.35 -14.09 -9.53
N VAL A 150 -3.42 -14.78 -9.95
CA VAL A 150 -3.48 -15.42 -11.26
C VAL A 150 -3.46 -14.39 -12.39
N LEU A 151 -4.24 -13.29 -12.28
CA LEU A 151 -4.20 -12.21 -13.26
C LEU A 151 -2.81 -11.56 -13.35
N GLN A 152 -2.13 -11.39 -12.22
CA GLN A 152 -0.76 -10.86 -12.19
C GLN A 152 0.23 -11.82 -12.87
N GLU A 153 0.03 -13.11 -12.75
CA GLU A 153 0.85 -14.12 -13.42
C GLU A 153 0.62 -14.10 -14.93
N ILE A 154 -0.62 -14.02 -15.39
CA ILE A 154 -0.96 -13.79 -16.81
C ILE A 154 -0.27 -12.52 -17.33
N TYR A 155 -0.30 -11.42 -16.57
CA TYR A 155 0.37 -10.18 -16.95
C TYR A 155 1.89 -10.36 -17.13
N ARG A 156 2.54 -11.16 -16.28
CA ARG A 156 3.97 -11.48 -16.44
C ARG A 156 4.24 -12.28 -17.70
N HIS A 157 3.35 -13.20 -18.06
CA HIS A 157 3.46 -13.98 -19.31
C HIS A 157 3.30 -13.08 -20.54
N CYS A 158 2.47 -12.02 -20.49
CA CYS A 158 2.39 -11.05 -21.58
C CYS A 158 3.76 -10.46 -21.92
N ALA A 159 4.59 -10.13 -20.93
CA ALA A 159 5.94 -9.63 -21.18
C ALA A 159 6.84 -10.65 -21.91
N THR A 160 6.67 -11.94 -21.65
CA THR A 160 7.40 -13.00 -22.39
C THR A 160 6.85 -13.14 -23.81
N LEU A 161 5.54 -13.10 -23.98
CA LEU A 161 4.88 -13.18 -25.29
C LEU A 161 5.26 -12.01 -26.22
N ASP A 162 5.55 -10.83 -25.66
CA ASP A 162 5.98 -9.65 -26.42
C ASP A 162 7.41 -9.76 -26.96
N HIS A 163 8.30 -10.43 -26.23
CA HIS A 163 9.73 -10.47 -26.55
C HIS A 163 10.17 -11.77 -27.21
N ALA A 164 9.44 -12.87 -26.99
CA ALA A 164 9.76 -14.14 -27.59
C ALA A 164 9.24 -14.20 -29.04
N PRO A 165 10.04 -14.71 -30.02
CA PRO A 165 9.54 -14.93 -31.37
C PRO A 165 8.32 -15.86 -31.35
N GLU A 166 7.30 -15.52 -32.13
CA GLU A 166 6.08 -16.32 -32.27
C GLU A 166 6.44 -17.77 -32.66
N ASN A 167 5.77 -18.74 -32.05
CA ASN A 167 6.03 -20.17 -32.21
C ASN A 167 7.40 -20.68 -31.72
N SER A 168 8.18 -19.84 -31.02
CA SER A 168 9.39 -20.33 -30.32
C SER A 168 9.02 -21.18 -29.10
N PRO A 169 9.93 -22.04 -28.60
CA PRO A 169 9.65 -22.82 -27.38
C PRO A 169 9.22 -21.96 -26.19
N ALA A 170 9.83 -20.78 -25.98
CA ALA A 170 9.47 -19.86 -24.92
C ALA A 170 8.09 -19.26 -25.10
N TRP A 171 7.74 -18.87 -26.33
CA TRP A 171 6.43 -18.35 -26.67
C TRP A 171 5.35 -19.42 -26.48
N ASN A 172 5.55 -20.64 -27.01
CA ASN A 172 4.62 -21.76 -26.87
C ASN A 172 4.40 -22.14 -25.40
N HIS A 173 5.45 -22.13 -24.59
CA HIS A 173 5.33 -22.36 -23.14
C HIS A 173 4.50 -21.29 -22.47
N ALA A 174 4.77 -20.00 -22.74
CA ALA A 174 4.01 -18.89 -22.16
C ALA A 174 2.53 -18.91 -22.58
N VAL A 175 2.21 -19.33 -23.83
CA VAL A 175 0.83 -19.51 -24.29
C VAL A 175 0.13 -20.63 -23.52
N ALA A 176 0.81 -21.78 -23.35
CA ALA A 176 0.26 -22.93 -22.62
C ALA A 176 -0.03 -22.58 -21.16
N GLU A 177 0.95 -22.01 -20.45
CA GLU A 177 0.79 -21.54 -19.06
C GLU A 177 -0.34 -20.50 -18.92
N THR A 178 -0.43 -19.56 -19.88
CA THR A 178 -1.52 -18.57 -19.88
C THR A 178 -2.89 -19.23 -20.08
N ALA A 179 -2.99 -20.25 -20.93
CA ALA A 179 -4.22 -21.00 -21.14
C ALA A 179 -4.66 -21.75 -19.87
N ASP A 180 -3.70 -22.36 -19.16
CA ASP A 180 -3.96 -23.06 -17.89
C ASP A 180 -4.40 -22.07 -16.79
N LEU A 181 -3.79 -20.89 -16.72
CA LEU A 181 -4.20 -19.85 -15.79
C LEU A 181 -5.60 -19.30 -16.08
N ILE A 182 -5.98 -19.17 -17.37
CA ILE A 182 -7.33 -18.76 -17.77
C ILE A 182 -8.34 -19.85 -17.40
N ASP A 183 -7.99 -21.14 -17.57
CA ASP A 183 -8.83 -22.27 -17.16
C ASP A 183 -9.02 -22.29 -15.64
N LEU A 184 -7.97 -22.03 -14.88
CA LEU A 184 -8.03 -21.88 -13.43
C LEU A 184 -8.97 -20.72 -13.02
N LEU A 185 -8.90 -19.58 -13.70
CA LEU A 185 -9.82 -18.46 -13.48
C LEU A 185 -11.26 -18.84 -13.80
N TRP A 186 -11.48 -19.55 -14.90
CA TRP A 186 -12.80 -20.03 -15.28
C TRP A 186 -13.40 -20.98 -14.23
N SER A 187 -12.59 -21.84 -13.66
CA SER A 187 -13.01 -22.84 -12.66
C SER A 187 -13.04 -22.28 -11.23
N SER A 188 -12.51 -21.07 -11.00
CA SER A 188 -12.48 -20.44 -9.67
C SER A 188 -13.85 -19.90 -9.29
N ASP A 189 -14.16 -19.87 -7.99
CA ASP A 189 -15.37 -19.23 -7.49
C ASP A 189 -15.17 -17.72 -7.36
N GLU A 190 -15.86 -16.93 -8.21
CA GLU A 190 -15.83 -15.45 -8.18
C GLU A 190 -16.77 -14.88 -7.11
N VAL A 191 -17.83 -15.61 -6.78
CA VAL A 191 -18.83 -15.16 -5.81
C VAL A 191 -18.40 -15.55 -4.41
N ARG A 192 -18.18 -14.56 -3.54
CA ARG A 192 -17.92 -14.85 -2.14
C ARG A 192 -19.19 -15.39 -1.48
N SER A 193 -19.10 -16.58 -0.91
CA SER A 193 -20.19 -17.22 -0.17
C SER A 193 -20.52 -16.53 1.16
N ARG A 194 -19.62 -15.66 1.66
CA ARG A 194 -19.81 -14.87 2.89
C ARG A 194 -19.59 -13.38 2.66
N LYS A 195 -20.29 -12.56 3.43
CA LYS A 195 -20.05 -11.11 3.49
C LYS A 195 -18.60 -10.84 3.90
N THR A 196 -17.94 -9.93 3.22
CA THR A 196 -16.57 -9.50 3.54
C THR A 196 -16.56 -8.83 4.91
N LEU A 197 -15.65 -9.24 5.77
CA LEU A 197 -15.41 -8.59 7.05
C LEU A 197 -14.38 -7.46 6.88
N VAL A 198 -14.38 -6.46 7.76
CA VAL A 198 -13.39 -5.37 7.74
C VAL A 198 -11.97 -5.90 7.81
N TYR A 199 -11.75 -7.00 8.53
CA TYR A 199 -10.46 -7.69 8.58
C TYR A 199 -10.00 -8.25 7.21
N ASP A 200 -10.93 -8.75 6.40
CA ASP A 200 -10.61 -9.19 5.04
C ASP A 200 -10.18 -8.01 4.15
N GLU A 201 -10.81 -6.84 4.35
CA GLU A 201 -10.48 -5.61 3.63
C GLU A 201 -9.10 -5.08 4.02
N ILE A 202 -8.77 -5.03 5.33
CA ILE A 202 -7.44 -4.67 5.84
C ILE A 202 -6.37 -5.53 5.15
N ASN A 203 -6.58 -6.84 5.18
CA ASN A 203 -5.66 -7.78 4.56
C ASN A 203 -5.57 -7.65 3.02
N ASN A 204 -6.63 -7.22 2.34
CA ASN A 204 -6.59 -6.96 0.90
C ASN A 204 -5.73 -5.72 0.60
N GLY A 205 -5.84 -4.65 1.39
CA GLY A 205 -4.96 -3.49 1.28
C GLY A 205 -3.47 -3.84 1.41
N LEU A 206 -3.12 -4.74 2.36
CA LEU A 206 -1.75 -5.22 2.54
C LEU A 206 -1.18 -5.96 1.33
N HIS A 207 -2.02 -6.64 0.58
CA HIS A 207 -1.60 -7.36 -0.62
C HIS A 207 -0.87 -6.43 -1.61
N TYR A 208 -1.41 -5.24 -1.86
CA TYR A 208 -0.80 -4.26 -2.76
C TYR A 208 0.57 -3.79 -2.30
N PHE A 209 0.79 -3.64 -0.99
CA PHE A 209 2.11 -3.32 -0.46
C PHE A 209 3.11 -4.42 -0.76
N ASN A 210 2.74 -5.68 -0.52
CA ASN A 210 3.63 -6.83 -0.68
C ASN A 210 3.97 -7.16 -2.14
N VAL A 211 3.02 -7.05 -3.05
CA VAL A 211 3.22 -7.44 -4.46
C VAL A 211 3.79 -6.32 -5.33
N SER A 212 3.62 -5.04 -4.92
CA SER A 212 3.93 -3.90 -5.78
C SER A 212 4.60 -2.74 -5.03
N LEU A 213 3.95 -2.14 -4.01
CA LEU A 213 4.32 -0.83 -3.51
C LEU A 213 5.68 -0.80 -2.82
N PHE A 214 6.06 -1.83 -2.05
CA PHE A 214 7.38 -1.89 -1.43
C PHE A 214 8.53 -1.88 -2.45
N GLN A 215 8.29 -2.36 -3.68
CA GLN A 215 9.25 -2.29 -4.77
C GLN A 215 9.14 -0.98 -5.56
N ALA A 216 7.92 -0.47 -5.73
CA ALA A 216 7.66 0.76 -6.49
C ALA A 216 8.20 2.01 -5.79
N ILE A 217 8.09 2.10 -4.44
CA ILE A 217 8.57 3.25 -3.68
C ILE A 217 10.03 3.59 -4.00
N PRO A 218 11.00 2.69 -3.82
CA PRO A 218 12.40 2.98 -4.17
C PRO A 218 12.58 3.32 -5.66
N GLN A 219 11.83 2.66 -6.55
CA GLN A 219 11.92 2.90 -7.99
C GLN A 219 11.47 4.31 -8.36
N VAL A 220 10.42 4.84 -7.74
CA VAL A 220 9.98 6.24 -7.93
C VAL A 220 11.11 7.21 -7.59
N TYR A 221 11.78 7.01 -6.45
CA TYR A 221 12.91 7.84 -6.05
C TYR A 221 14.12 7.70 -6.99
N ARG A 222 14.41 6.49 -7.51
CA ARG A 222 15.47 6.29 -8.51
C ARG A 222 15.16 7.02 -9.81
N ASN A 223 13.91 6.92 -10.29
CA ASN A 223 13.48 7.59 -11.51
C ASN A 223 13.54 9.12 -11.38
N LEU A 224 13.08 9.66 -10.23
CA LEU A 224 13.20 11.10 -9.97
C LEU A 224 14.68 11.54 -9.89
N ARG A 225 15.54 10.77 -9.21
CA ARG A 225 16.98 11.06 -9.12
C ARG A 225 17.63 11.05 -10.51
N SER A 226 17.33 10.06 -11.35
CA SER A 226 17.84 10.00 -12.71
C SER A 226 17.42 11.23 -13.52
N ALA A 227 16.14 11.57 -13.47
CA ALA A 227 15.62 12.73 -14.18
C ALA A 227 16.22 14.06 -13.68
N LEU A 228 16.43 14.20 -12.36
CA LEU A 228 17.12 15.36 -11.79
C LEU A 228 18.58 15.45 -12.26
N ASN A 229 19.31 14.36 -12.26
CA ASN A 229 20.70 14.36 -12.71
C ASN A 229 20.80 14.72 -14.21
N ASP A 230 19.84 14.30 -15.03
CA ASP A 230 19.81 14.59 -16.47
C ASP A 230 19.47 16.07 -16.77
N ILE A 231 18.52 16.66 -16.03
CA ILE A 231 17.97 17.99 -16.35
C ILE A 231 18.56 19.10 -15.47
N TYR A 232 18.83 18.79 -14.19
CA TYR A 232 19.42 19.69 -13.17
C TYR A 232 20.65 19.05 -12.53
N PRO A 233 21.77 18.88 -13.25
CA PRO A 233 22.97 18.25 -12.72
C PRO A 233 23.53 18.99 -11.49
N GLU A 234 23.22 20.28 -11.33
CA GLU A 234 23.56 21.10 -10.16
C GLU A 234 22.99 20.48 -8.86
N LEU A 235 21.89 19.73 -8.95
CA LEU A 235 21.20 19.10 -7.84
C LEU A 235 21.61 17.64 -7.59
N GLU A 236 22.70 17.15 -8.19
CA GLU A 236 23.18 15.76 -7.99
C GLU A 236 23.33 15.39 -6.51
N LYS A 237 23.84 16.33 -5.69
CA LYS A 237 24.08 16.11 -4.26
C LYS A 237 22.86 16.38 -3.36
N MET A 238 21.75 16.87 -3.92
CA MET A 238 20.53 17.13 -3.17
C MET A 238 20.01 15.86 -2.49
N VAL A 239 19.71 15.95 -1.20
CA VAL A 239 19.04 14.86 -0.48
C VAL A 239 17.53 14.96 -0.72
N LEU A 240 16.97 13.97 -1.40
CA LEU A 240 15.53 13.91 -1.64
C LEU A 240 14.76 13.73 -0.32
N PRO A 241 13.79 14.60 -0.03
CA PRO A 241 12.94 14.47 1.15
C PRO A 241 11.99 13.26 1.01
N PRO A 242 11.26 12.88 2.08
CA PRO A 242 10.24 11.83 1.99
C PRO A 242 9.00 12.37 1.25
N LEU A 243 9.01 12.26 -0.09
CA LEU A 243 7.96 12.74 -0.99
C LEU A 243 6.70 11.88 -0.93
N LEU A 244 6.89 10.57 -0.77
CA LEU A 244 5.84 9.56 -0.88
C LEU A 244 5.49 9.03 0.50
N ARG A 245 4.20 9.07 0.84
CA ARG A 245 3.61 8.47 2.04
C ARG A 245 2.32 7.79 1.63
N PHE A 246 1.73 7.02 2.53
CA PHE A 246 0.46 6.35 2.27
C PHE A 246 -0.51 6.61 3.41
N GLY A 247 -1.77 6.81 3.05
CA GLY A 247 -2.90 6.85 3.96
C GLY A 247 -3.80 5.63 3.78
N SER A 248 -4.64 5.36 4.75
CA SER A 248 -5.67 4.32 4.67
C SER A 248 -6.91 4.75 5.44
N TRP A 249 -8.07 4.43 4.89
CA TRP A 249 -9.35 4.51 5.61
C TRP A 249 -9.81 3.14 6.12
N ILE A 250 -9.17 2.07 5.64
CA ILE A 250 -9.56 0.69 5.93
C ILE A 250 -9.26 0.36 7.40
N GLY A 251 -10.29 0.19 8.19
CA GLY A 251 -10.21 0.00 9.65
C GLY A 251 -10.31 1.29 10.48
N GLY A 252 -10.43 2.47 9.82
CA GLY A 252 -10.62 3.77 10.45
C GLY A 252 -11.90 4.49 10.03
N ASP A 253 -12.55 4.06 8.95
CA ASP A 253 -13.76 4.66 8.41
C ASP A 253 -15.00 4.10 9.13
N ARG A 254 -15.55 4.89 10.04
CA ARG A 254 -16.72 4.57 10.87
C ARG A 254 -18.00 5.19 10.33
N ASP A 255 -17.88 6.06 9.30
CA ASP A 255 -18.99 6.77 8.70
C ASP A 255 -19.94 5.78 8.02
N GLY A 256 -21.11 5.55 8.61
CA GLY A 256 -22.10 4.57 8.15
C GLY A 256 -21.70 3.10 8.31
N ASN A 257 -20.58 2.79 8.97
CA ASN A 257 -20.11 1.42 9.19
C ASN A 257 -19.98 1.04 10.68
N PRO A 258 -20.99 0.44 11.30
CA PRO A 258 -20.98 0.08 12.72
C PRO A 258 -19.99 -1.05 13.08
N PHE A 259 -19.40 -1.72 12.08
CA PHE A 259 -18.45 -2.81 12.29
C PHE A 259 -17.01 -2.32 12.47
N VAL A 260 -16.74 -1.04 12.26
CA VAL A 260 -15.45 -0.41 12.55
C VAL A 260 -15.45 0.10 13.98
N THR A 261 -15.00 -0.73 14.90
CA THR A 261 -14.87 -0.40 16.33
C THR A 261 -13.43 0.01 16.67
N HIS A 262 -13.18 0.45 17.92
CA HIS A 262 -11.82 0.74 18.37
C HIS A 262 -10.90 -0.49 18.30
N GLN A 263 -11.44 -1.72 18.55
CA GLN A 263 -10.67 -2.96 18.37
C GLN A 263 -10.30 -3.19 16.91
N THR A 264 -11.22 -2.89 15.97
CA THR A 264 -10.93 -3.00 14.53
C THR A 264 -9.82 -2.02 14.14
N THR A 265 -9.86 -0.80 14.65
CA THR A 265 -8.84 0.24 14.44
C THR A 265 -7.48 -0.19 15.01
N GLU A 266 -7.47 -0.72 16.24
CA GLU A 266 -6.27 -1.28 16.86
C GLU A 266 -5.68 -2.40 15.99
N GLN A 267 -6.50 -3.35 15.59
CA GLN A 267 -6.07 -4.47 14.77
C GLN A 267 -5.54 -4.04 13.40
N ALA A 268 -6.14 -3.03 12.75
CA ALA A 268 -5.64 -2.48 11.50
C ALA A 268 -4.21 -1.97 11.66
N VAL A 269 -3.94 -1.19 12.70
CA VAL A 269 -2.59 -0.65 12.97
C VAL A 269 -1.59 -1.76 13.28
N LEU A 270 -1.96 -2.74 14.11
CA LEU A 270 -1.08 -3.86 14.46
C LEU A 270 -0.70 -4.69 13.23
N VAL A 271 -1.67 -4.98 12.36
CA VAL A 271 -1.44 -5.75 11.12
C VAL A 271 -0.58 -4.94 10.14
N HIS A 272 -0.78 -3.63 10.01
CA HIS A 272 0.08 -2.75 9.22
C HIS A 272 1.53 -2.77 9.72
N ALA A 273 1.73 -2.63 11.03
CA ALA A 273 3.06 -2.65 11.65
C ALA A 273 3.74 -4.02 11.47
N ASP A 274 3.04 -5.13 11.73
CA ASP A 274 3.59 -6.48 11.50
C ASP A 274 4.07 -6.65 10.06
N ASN A 275 3.25 -6.23 9.09
CA ASN A 275 3.57 -6.40 7.68
C ASN A 275 4.85 -5.65 7.28
N VAL A 276 4.99 -4.37 7.64
CA VAL A 276 6.16 -3.57 7.27
C VAL A 276 7.42 -4.02 8.04
N LEU A 277 7.31 -4.38 9.31
CA LEU A 277 8.46 -4.85 10.10
C LEU A 277 8.96 -6.21 9.63
N ARG A 278 8.07 -7.12 9.23
CA ARG A 278 8.47 -8.38 8.55
C ARG A 278 9.17 -8.10 7.22
N TYR A 279 8.69 -7.12 6.46
CA TYR A 279 9.35 -6.73 5.23
C TYR A 279 10.76 -6.18 5.51
N TYR A 280 10.93 -5.29 6.49
CA TYR A 280 12.27 -4.80 6.89
C TYR A 280 13.19 -5.93 7.34
N SER A 281 12.70 -6.86 8.15
CA SER A 281 13.46 -8.05 8.56
C SER A 281 13.95 -8.88 7.35
N LYS A 282 13.11 -9.02 6.31
CA LYS A 282 13.46 -9.69 5.04
C LYS A 282 14.55 -8.91 4.28
N GLN A 283 14.43 -7.57 4.20
CA GLN A 283 15.42 -6.72 3.53
C GLN A 283 16.77 -6.74 4.26
N LEU A 284 16.78 -6.69 5.58
CA LEU A 284 18.02 -6.83 6.36
C LEU A 284 18.71 -8.18 6.12
N LYS A 285 17.91 -9.27 6.02
CA LYS A 285 18.45 -10.60 5.66
C LYS A 285 19.03 -10.61 4.23
N HIS A 286 18.43 -9.86 3.30
CA HIS A 286 18.95 -9.72 1.94
C HIS A 286 20.27 -8.93 1.92
N LEU A 287 20.30 -7.74 2.55
CA LEU A 287 21.50 -6.91 2.69
C LEU A 287 22.66 -7.68 3.34
N ARG A 288 22.38 -8.48 4.37
CA ARG A 288 23.38 -9.32 5.04
C ARG A 288 24.08 -10.32 4.10
N LYS A 289 23.43 -10.74 3.02
CA LYS A 289 24.02 -11.62 2.00
C LYS A 289 24.86 -10.86 0.97
N ARG A 290 24.74 -9.54 0.90
CA ARG A 290 25.40 -8.69 -0.09
C ARG A 290 26.56 -7.89 0.50
N LEU A 291 26.48 -7.49 1.77
CA LEU A 291 27.51 -6.71 2.46
C LEU A 291 28.50 -7.65 3.16
N LEU A 292 29.41 -8.28 2.37
CA LEU A 292 30.40 -9.26 2.81
C LEU A 292 31.79 -8.63 3.03
N HIS A 293 31.84 -7.31 3.23
CA HIS A 293 33.09 -6.57 3.40
C HIS A 293 33.85 -7.04 4.65
N CYS A 294 35.09 -7.46 4.43
CA CYS A 294 35.96 -8.03 5.47
C CYS A 294 36.94 -6.94 5.99
N SER A 295 36.98 -6.74 7.30
CA SER A 295 37.83 -5.76 7.96
C SER A 295 39.34 -6.04 7.79
N SER A 296 39.73 -7.28 7.48
CA SER A 296 41.13 -7.63 7.15
C SER A 296 41.56 -7.20 5.73
N ILE A 297 40.61 -6.85 4.86
CA ILE A 297 40.86 -6.48 3.46
C ILE A 297 40.66 -4.99 3.24
N ILE A 298 39.63 -4.40 3.84
CA ILE A 298 39.31 -2.98 3.69
C ILE A 298 39.17 -2.32 5.07
N ALA A 299 39.50 -1.04 5.15
CA ALA A 299 39.26 -0.26 6.35
C ALA A 299 37.75 0.00 6.50
N ILE A 300 37.18 -0.46 7.59
CA ILE A 300 35.79 -0.22 7.96
C ILE A 300 35.72 1.01 8.86
N ASP A 301 34.67 1.80 8.72
CA ASP A 301 34.42 2.96 9.60
C ASP A 301 34.28 2.46 11.05
N PRO A 302 35.09 2.96 12.00
CA PRO A 302 35.06 2.54 13.41
C PRO A 302 33.69 2.71 14.07
N ALA A 303 32.84 3.59 13.54
CA ALA A 303 31.49 3.77 14.05
C ALA A 303 30.60 2.51 13.88
N ILE A 304 30.92 1.64 12.91
CA ILE A 304 30.23 0.35 12.74
C ILE A 304 30.58 -0.60 13.88
N ASP A 305 31.88 -0.70 14.24
CA ASP A 305 32.32 -1.55 15.36
C ASP A 305 31.78 -1.03 16.69
N ALA A 306 31.83 0.29 16.92
CA ALA A 306 31.26 0.90 18.10
C ALA A 306 29.75 0.61 18.23
N ARG A 307 28.99 0.59 17.13
CA ARG A 307 27.56 0.24 17.13
C ARG A 307 27.34 -1.24 17.43
N ASN A 308 28.16 -2.14 16.88
CA ASN A 308 28.15 -3.56 17.16
C ASN A 308 28.39 -3.82 18.66
N GLU A 309 29.40 -3.20 19.25
CA GLU A 309 29.70 -3.31 20.69
C GLU A 309 28.60 -2.73 21.56
N HIS A 310 28.00 -1.60 21.15
CA HIS A 310 26.88 -1.00 21.85
C HIS A 310 25.70 -1.99 21.96
N TYR A 311 25.31 -2.63 20.87
CA TYR A 311 24.22 -3.59 20.88
C TYR A 311 24.56 -4.88 21.63
N ALA A 312 25.80 -5.34 21.59
CA ALA A 312 26.25 -6.47 22.38
C ALA A 312 26.17 -6.16 23.90
N ARG A 313 26.55 -4.95 24.33
CA ARG A 313 26.42 -4.51 25.74
C ARG A 313 24.97 -4.40 26.20
N LEU A 314 24.03 -4.11 25.31
CA LEU A 314 22.59 -4.13 25.59
C LEU A 314 21.98 -5.54 25.61
N GLY A 315 22.80 -6.59 25.45
CA GLY A 315 22.32 -7.97 25.46
C GLY A 315 21.58 -8.39 24.18
N VAL A 316 21.63 -7.58 23.11
CA VAL A 316 21.08 -7.99 21.81
C VAL A 316 21.98 -9.06 21.23
N THR A 317 21.53 -10.29 21.24
CA THR A 317 22.31 -11.43 20.72
C THR A 317 21.51 -12.18 19.65
N VAL A 318 22.24 -12.71 18.68
CA VAL A 318 21.74 -13.60 17.61
C VAL A 318 22.76 -14.71 17.31
N PHE A 319 23.84 -14.76 18.08
CA PHE A 319 25.00 -15.62 17.86
C PHE A 319 25.22 -16.57 19.05
N ASP A 320 24.11 -17.13 19.57
CA ASP A 320 24.12 -17.99 20.77
C ASP A 320 25.00 -19.23 20.60
N TYR A 321 25.14 -19.75 19.36
CA TYR A 321 25.99 -20.91 19.05
C TYR A 321 27.44 -20.55 18.78
N ASN A 322 27.73 -19.36 18.25
CA ASN A 322 29.07 -18.89 17.99
C ASN A 322 29.13 -17.35 18.09
N PRO A 323 29.50 -16.81 19.24
CA PRO A 323 29.60 -15.37 19.48
C PRO A 323 30.58 -14.65 18.55
N GLU A 324 31.54 -15.38 17.96
CA GLU A 324 32.54 -14.83 17.06
C GLU A 324 32.08 -14.77 15.58
N ASP A 325 30.89 -15.28 15.27
CA ASP A 325 30.34 -15.23 13.92
C ASP A 325 30.36 -13.78 13.39
N TYR A 326 30.93 -13.62 12.21
CA TYR A 326 31.07 -12.36 11.50
C TYR A 326 31.93 -11.29 12.19
N ASN A 327 32.86 -11.63 13.09
CA ASN A 327 33.77 -10.65 13.70
C ASN A 327 34.58 -9.88 12.67
N ASN A 328 35.00 -10.54 11.59
CA ASN A 328 35.71 -9.91 10.48
C ASN A 328 34.79 -9.32 9.39
N GLU A 329 33.46 -9.39 9.56
CA GLU A 329 32.43 -8.86 8.65
C GLU A 329 31.48 -7.89 9.39
N PRO A 330 31.96 -6.71 9.83
CA PRO A 330 31.23 -5.84 10.77
C PRO A 330 29.85 -5.38 10.29
N TYR A 331 29.69 -5.10 8.98
CA TYR A 331 28.38 -4.77 8.42
C TYR A 331 27.38 -5.92 8.55
N ARG A 332 27.86 -7.11 8.28
CA ARG A 332 27.04 -8.33 8.33
C ARG A 332 26.58 -8.64 9.75
N ARG A 333 27.50 -8.39 10.72
CA ARG A 333 27.21 -8.50 12.16
C ARG A 333 26.15 -7.47 12.57
N LEU A 334 26.33 -6.17 12.21
CA LEU A 334 25.39 -5.12 12.53
C LEU A 334 23.99 -5.39 11.95
N LEU A 335 23.91 -5.81 10.69
CA LEU A 335 22.64 -6.14 10.04
C LEU A 335 21.92 -7.33 10.73
N ALA A 336 22.64 -8.29 11.31
CA ALA A 336 22.04 -9.37 12.08
C ALA A 336 21.44 -8.85 13.40
N LEU A 337 22.16 -8.00 14.12
CA LEU A 337 21.68 -7.35 15.34
C LEU A 337 20.49 -6.43 15.09
N MET A 338 20.55 -5.60 14.04
CA MET A 338 19.42 -4.76 13.60
C MET A 338 18.17 -5.60 13.29
N ARG A 339 18.36 -6.76 12.65
CA ARG A 339 17.24 -7.68 12.36
C ARG A 339 16.62 -8.24 13.62
N ALA A 340 17.41 -8.62 14.62
CA ALA A 340 16.92 -9.05 15.92
C ALA A 340 16.12 -7.93 16.60
N LYS A 341 16.65 -6.70 16.61
CA LYS A 341 15.93 -5.54 17.15
C LYS A 341 14.59 -5.30 16.45
N ILE A 342 14.51 -5.39 15.13
CA ILE A 342 13.25 -5.29 14.38
C ILE A 342 12.26 -6.40 14.78
N GLN A 343 12.74 -7.61 15.05
CA GLN A 343 11.89 -8.71 15.51
C GLN A 343 11.37 -8.46 16.93
N HIS A 344 12.21 -7.91 17.83
CA HIS A 344 11.80 -7.48 19.16
C HIS A 344 10.81 -6.33 19.10
N THR A 345 11.05 -5.32 18.25
CA THR A 345 10.12 -4.21 17.99
C THR A 345 8.74 -4.75 17.57
N ASN A 346 8.72 -5.71 16.64
CA ASN A 346 7.46 -6.31 16.19
C ASN A 346 6.74 -7.02 17.36
N ARG A 347 7.42 -7.83 18.15
CA ARG A 347 6.82 -8.50 19.32
C ARG A 347 6.28 -7.50 20.33
N TYR A 348 7.04 -6.46 20.63
CA TYR A 348 6.62 -5.41 21.55
C TYR A 348 5.35 -4.69 21.08
N ILE A 349 5.29 -4.33 19.79
CA ILE A 349 4.10 -3.70 19.20
C ILE A 349 2.92 -4.67 19.21
N GLN A 350 3.11 -5.93 18.81
CA GLN A 350 2.03 -6.92 18.75
C GLN A 350 1.46 -7.29 20.13
N SER A 351 2.26 -7.16 21.19
CA SER A 351 1.81 -7.32 22.57
C SER A 351 1.16 -6.06 23.15
N MET A 352 0.91 -5.02 22.34
CA MET A 352 0.44 -3.71 22.81
C MET A 352 1.32 -3.09 23.91
N GLY A 353 2.64 -3.35 23.85
CA GLY A 353 3.60 -2.84 24.81
C GLY A 353 3.71 -3.65 26.12
N GLU A 354 3.13 -4.84 26.18
CA GLU A 354 3.14 -5.68 27.39
C GLU A 354 4.38 -6.58 27.49
N ASP A 355 5.00 -6.96 26.38
CA ASP A 355 6.22 -7.77 26.34
C ASP A 355 7.45 -6.92 26.69
N GLN A 356 7.72 -6.77 27.99
CA GLN A 356 8.86 -5.99 28.50
C GLN A 356 10.21 -6.58 28.09
N ALA A 357 10.31 -7.90 27.96
CA ALA A 357 11.53 -8.54 27.48
C ALA A 357 11.82 -8.21 26.02
N ALA A 358 10.78 -8.03 25.22
CA ALA A 358 10.93 -7.51 23.86
C ALA A 358 11.29 -6.01 23.85
N ALA A 359 10.72 -5.21 24.75
CA ALA A 359 10.96 -3.77 24.86
C ALA A 359 12.44 -3.43 25.07
N GLU A 360 13.15 -4.18 25.91
CA GLU A 360 14.57 -3.96 26.23
C GLU A 360 15.46 -3.99 24.99
N HIS A 361 15.10 -4.79 23.98
CA HIS A 361 15.88 -5.00 22.78
C HIS A 361 15.23 -4.38 21.53
N ALA A 362 14.07 -3.76 21.64
CA ALA A 362 13.37 -3.13 20.54
C ALA A 362 14.05 -1.83 20.06
N TYR A 363 13.72 -1.38 18.86
CA TYR A 363 13.94 0.01 18.49
C TYR A 363 12.88 0.88 19.14
N PRO A 364 13.25 2.03 19.74
CA PRO A 364 12.28 2.92 20.38
C PRO A 364 11.34 3.58 19.35
N ASN A 365 11.79 3.75 18.12
CA ASN A 365 11.04 4.35 17.02
C ASN A 365 11.70 4.03 15.67
N ALA A 366 11.05 4.43 14.57
CA ALA A 366 11.57 4.21 13.22
C ALA A 366 12.80 5.07 12.90
N GLU A 367 12.97 6.19 13.55
CA GLU A 367 14.10 7.10 13.40
C GLU A 367 15.40 6.43 13.88
N ALA A 368 15.38 5.75 15.03
CA ALA A 368 16.55 5.01 15.53
C ALA A 368 16.96 3.86 14.59
N PHE A 369 16.01 3.19 13.98
CA PHE A 369 16.30 2.20 12.93
C PHE A 369 16.88 2.86 11.66
N LEU A 370 16.34 4.00 11.28
CA LEU A 370 16.83 4.79 10.14
C LEU A 370 18.26 5.27 10.35
N ASP A 371 18.64 5.67 11.58
CA ASP A 371 19.99 6.12 11.93
C ASP A 371 21.01 5.00 11.71
N ASP A 372 20.70 3.77 12.07
CA ASP A 372 21.56 2.62 11.80
C ASP A 372 21.76 2.36 10.30
N LEU A 373 20.69 2.45 9.52
CA LEU A 373 20.77 2.32 8.07
C LEU A 373 21.62 3.44 7.44
N ILE A 374 21.46 4.67 7.93
CA ILE A 374 22.25 5.82 7.49
C ILE A 374 23.73 5.67 7.87
N LEU A 375 24.02 5.14 9.06
CA LEU A 375 25.38 4.82 9.50
C LEU A 375 26.04 3.84 8.52
N ILE A 376 25.41 2.71 8.21
CA ILE A 376 25.92 1.74 7.25
C ILE A 376 26.13 2.37 5.87
N ARG A 377 25.16 3.12 5.36
CA ARG A 377 25.27 3.80 4.06
C ARG A 377 26.44 4.78 4.02
N ASN A 378 26.63 5.57 5.08
CA ASN A 378 27.72 6.56 5.13
C ASN A 378 29.08 5.91 5.20
N ALA A 379 29.22 4.81 5.95
CA ALA A 379 30.44 4.02 5.98
C ALA A 379 30.75 3.39 4.62
N LEU A 380 29.76 2.83 3.94
CA LEU A 380 29.91 2.27 2.59
C LEU A 380 30.37 3.31 1.56
N LYS A 381 29.95 4.57 1.67
CA LYS A 381 30.37 5.62 0.72
C LYS A 381 31.88 5.82 0.63
N GLN A 382 32.61 5.44 1.65
CA GLN A 382 34.08 5.62 1.70
C GLN A 382 34.82 4.64 0.81
N HIS A 383 34.30 3.43 0.59
CA HIS A 383 34.96 2.36 -0.14
C HIS A 383 34.10 1.66 -1.19
N ASP A 384 32.78 1.74 -1.11
CA ASP A 384 31.83 1.16 -2.08
C ASP A 384 30.61 2.09 -2.31
N PRO A 385 30.83 3.22 -3.05
CA PRO A 385 29.77 4.18 -3.33
C PRO A 385 28.55 3.58 -4.07
N GLU A 386 28.77 2.56 -4.90
CA GLU A 386 27.68 1.91 -5.65
C GLU A 386 26.75 1.12 -4.72
N GLN A 387 27.28 0.34 -3.80
CA GLN A 387 26.47 -0.34 -2.79
C GLN A 387 25.79 0.64 -1.84
N ALA A 388 26.42 1.77 -1.53
CA ALA A 388 25.79 2.84 -0.74
C ALA A 388 24.58 3.49 -1.44
N ARG A 389 24.52 3.48 -2.78
CA ARG A 389 23.38 3.97 -3.59
C ARG A 389 22.35 2.87 -3.89
N GLY A 390 22.68 1.60 -3.66
CA GLY A 390 21.88 0.43 -3.96
C GLY A 390 20.81 0.11 -2.92
N ASP A 391 20.70 -1.17 -2.55
CA ASP A 391 19.64 -1.71 -1.70
C ASP A 391 19.54 -1.05 -0.34
N ILE A 392 20.66 -0.58 0.25
CA ILE A 392 20.63 0.15 1.53
C ILE A 392 19.93 1.50 1.41
N GLN A 393 20.19 2.24 0.33
CA GLN A 393 19.50 3.51 0.07
C GLN A 393 18.01 3.30 -0.21
N ASP A 394 17.65 2.21 -0.87
CA ASP A 394 16.26 1.85 -1.13
C ASP A 394 15.51 1.53 0.15
N LEU A 395 16.15 0.80 1.07
CA LEU A 395 15.57 0.53 2.39
C LEU A 395 15.42 1.82 3.21
N ILE A 396 16.39 2.74 3.17
CA ILE A 396 16.29 4.06 3.80
C ILE A 396 15.06 4.85 3.27
N ARG A 397 14.85 4.85 1.95
CA ARG A 397 13.69 5.51 1.32
C ARG A 397 12.39 4.91 1.80
N LEU A 398 12.35 3.58 1.87
CA LEU A 398 11.17 2.85 2.32
C LEU A 398 10.83 3.16 3.78
N VAL A 399 11.81 3.14 4.68
CA VAL A 399 11.60 3.46 6.11
C VAL A 399 11.15 4.92 6.28
N ARG A 400 11.67 5.85 5.49
CA ARG A 400 11.21 7.25 5.49
C ARG A 400 9.76 7.42 5.05
N SER A 401 9.32 6.60 4.09
CA SER A 401 7.95 6.62 3.56
C SER A 401 6.96 5.92 4.50
N CYS A 402 7.32 4.75 5.02
CA CYS A 402 6.40 3.85 5.72
C CYS A 402 6.55 3.83 7.25
N GLY A 403 7.69 4.29 7.81
CA GLY A 403 7.97 4.16 9.25
C GLY A 403 7.76 2.75 9.78
N PHE A 404 7.23 2.60 10.99
CA PHE A 404 6.75 1.34 11.53
C PHE A 404 5.23 1.16 11.35
N HIS A 405 4.53 2.20 10.92
CA HIS A 405 3.07 2.24 10.74
C HIS A 405 2.60 1.83 9.33
N MET A 406 3.50 1.69 8.36
CA MET A 406 3.27 1.39 6.94
C MET A 406 2.46 2.46 6.19
N ALA A 407 1.23 2.72 6.62
CA ALA A 407 0.33 3.76 6.12
C ALA A 407 -0.37 4.45 7.30
N SER A 408 -0.54 5.77 7.22
CA SER A 408 -1.26 6.53 8.25
C SER A 408 -2.76 6.22 8.17
N LEU A 409 -3.37 5.82 9.27
CA LEU A 409 -4.81 5.51 9.32
C LEU A 409 -5.59 6.79 9.59
N ASP A 410 -6.48 7.19 8.67
CA ASP A 410 -7.43 8.27 8.91
C ASP A 410 -8.65 7.71 9.67
N ILE A 411 -9.13 8.47 10.64
CA ILE A 411 -10.36 8.18 11.36
C ILE A 411 -11.47 9.04 10.78
N ARG A 412 -12.57 8.41 10.39
CA ARG A 412 -13.74 9.11 9.83
C ARG A 412 -14.99 8.77 10.64
N GLN A 413 -15.77 9.81 11.00
CA GLN A 413 -17.01 9.64 11.74
C GLN A 413 -17.99 10.77 11.38
N GLU A 414 -19.26 10.51 11.51
CA GLU A 414 -20.34 11.48 11.26
C GLU A 414 -20.48 12.50 12.40
N SER A 415 -20.85 13.76 12.06
CA SER A 415 -21.01 14.86 13.02
C SER A 415 -22.10 14.62 14.07
N THR A 416 -23.18 13.94 13.69
CA THR A 416 -24.28 13.61 14.62
C THR A 416 -23.82 12.66 15.74
N TRP A 417 -22.92 11.73 15.44
CA TRP A 417 -22.28 10.87 16.43
C TRP A 417 -21.55 11.71 17.50
N HIS A 418 -20.74 12.67 17.06
CA HIS A 418 -20.02 13.56 17.98
C HIS A 418 -20.94 14.41 18.83
N THR A 419 -22.01 14.95 18.23
CA THR A 419 -23.02 15.70 18.95
C THR A 419 -23.64 14.85 20.07
N SER A 420 -24.00 13.60 19.78
CA SER A 420 -24.58 12.67 20.76
C SER A 420 -23.61 12.35 21.89
N VAL A 421 -22.34 12.07 21.54
CA VAL A 421 -21.28 11.79 22.52
C VAL A 421 -21.02 12.98 23.43
N VAL A 422 -20.92 14.19 22.88
CA VAL A 422 -20.71 15.42 23.68
C VAL A 422 -21.90 15.69 24.58
N ALA A 423 -23.12 15.51 24.09
CA ALA A 423 -24.34 15.69 24.90
C ALA A 423 -24.38 14.72 26.09
N ASP A 424 -24.01 13.45 25.86
CA ASP A 424 -23.94 12.43 26.91
C ASP A 424 -22.84 12.75 27.93
N LEU A 425 -21.66 13.21 27.49
CA LEU A 425 -20.58 13.65 28.38
C LEU A 425 -21.00 14.85 29.25
N PHE A 426 -21.71 15.82 28.69
CA PHE A 426 -22.25 16.97 29.43
C PHE A 426 -23.25 16.54 30.49
N ALA A 427 -24.13 15.58 30.17
CA ALA A 427 -25.13 15.06 31.10
C ALA A 427 -24.50 14.31 32.29
N HIS A 428 -23.30 13.75 32.12
CA HIS A 428 -22.58 13.00 33.16
C HIS A 428 -21.45 13.80 33.84
N ALA A 429 -21.29 15.07 33.47
CA ALA A 429 -20.32 15.96 34.09
C ALA A 429 -21.00 16.92 35.08
N PRO A 430 -20.52 17.02 36.33
CA PRO A 430 -21.13 17.93 37.30
C PRO A 430 -21.01 19.40 36.83
N ASN A 431 -22.08 20.15 37.01
CA ASN A 431 -22.14 21.59 36.72
C ASN A 431 -22.08 21.99 35.25
N LEU A 432 -22.23 21.07 34.30
CA LEU A 432 -22.40 21.44 32.89
C LEU A 432 -23.88 21.58 32.54
N PRO A 433 -24.25 22.49 31.60
CA PRO A 433 -25.60 22.64 31.15
C PRO A 433 -26.06 21.50 30.24
N ASP A 434 -27.36 21.36 30.03
CA ASP A 434 -27.88 20.46 28.98
C ASP A 434 -27.43 20.95 27.61
N TYR A 435 -26.49 20.19 27.01
CA TYR A 435 -25.88 20.53 25.71
C TYR A 435 -26.89 20.66 24.59
N ASN A 436 -27.98 19.86 24.62
CA ASN A 436 -29.00 19.86 23.59
C ASN A 436 -29.90 21.10 23.68
N ALA A 437 -30.04 21.71 24.86
CA ALA A 437 -30.80 22.92 25.07
C ALA A 437 -30.04 24.20 24.69
N LEU A 438 -28.71 24.13 24.47
CA LEU A 438 -27.89 25.28 24.11
C LEU A 438 -28.04 25.63 22.61
N ASP A 439 -28.04 26.92 22.31
CA ASP A 439 -27.80 27.42 20.95
C ASP A 439 -26.34 27.28 20.54
N GLU A 440 -26.05 27.48 19.25
CA GLU A 440 -24.68 27.29 18.69
C GLU A 440 -23.63 28.15 19.38
N ALA A 441 -23.90 29.41 19.67
CA ALA A 441 -22.97 30.33 20.33
C ALA A 441 -22.64 29.86 21.75
N SER A 442 -23.66 29.44 22.52
CA SER A 442 -23.52 28.91 23.88
C SER A 442 -22.78 27.57 23.89
N ARG A 443 -22.96 26.69 22.90
CA ARG A 443 -22.17 25.45 22.72
C ARG A 443 -20.70 25.74 22.50
N GLN A 444 -20.40 26.64 21.56
CA GLN A 444 -19.03 27.05 21.28
C GLN A 444 -18.35 27.65 22.53
N GLN A 445 -19.04 28.50 23.26
CA GLN A 445 -18.54 29.09 24.49
C GLN A 445 -18.24 28.01 25.54
N ALA A 446 -19.16 27.10 25.79
CA ALA A 446 -18.99 26.02 26.77
C ALA A 446 -17.82 25.09 26.40
N LEU A 447 -17.74 24.66 25.15
CA LEU A 447 -16.65 23.83 24.66
C LEU A 447 -15.28 24.55 24.74
N THR A 448 -15.23 25.82 24.34
CA THR A 448 -14.00 26.65 24.43
C THR A 448 -13.51 26.78 25.88
N GLN A 449 -14.42 27.00 26.82
CA GLN A 449 -14.10 27.07 28.25
C GLN A 449 -13.55 25.75 28.78
N LEU A 450 -14.15 24.60 28.37
CA LEU A 450 -13.67 23.27 28.77
C LEU A 450 -12.29 22.97 28.19
N ILE A 451 -12.05 23.31 26.94
CA ILE A 451 -10.73 23.12 26.29
C ILE A 451 -9.64 23.99 26.95
N ALA A 452 -9.99 25.21 27.37
CA ALA A 452 -9.05 26.13 28.00
C ALA A 452 -8.85 25.83 29.51
N ALA A 453 -9.73 25.06 30.13
CA ALA A 453 -9.64 24.75 31.57
C ALA A 453 -8.44 23.83 31.86
N PRO A 454 -7.69 24.07 32.95
CA PRO A 454 -6.63 23.16 33.37
C PRO A 454 -7.24 21.84 33.90
N GLY A 455 -6.90 20.75 33.27
CA GLY A 455 -7.34 19.41 33.63
C GLY A 455 -8.61 18.95 32.90
N ALA A 456 -8.83 17.64 32.90
CA ALA A 456 -10.05 17.04 32.33
C ALA A 456 -11.24 17.26 33.30
N PRO A 457 -12.45 17.51 32.78
CA PRO A 457 -13.64 17.54 33.62
C PRO A 457 -13.80 16.17 34.33
N LEU A 458 -14.24 16.21 35.60
CA LEU A 458 -14.61 14.98 36.32
C LEU A 458 -15.82 14.36 35.61
N LEU A 459 -15.61 13.18 35.04
CA LEU A 459 -16.65 12.39 34.39
C LEU A 459 -17.02 11.20 35.27
N PHE A 460 -18.30 11.02 35.50
CA PHE A 460 -18.79 9.76 36.06
C PHE A 460 -18.95 8.76 34.91
N GLU A 461 -17.90 8.00 34.60
CA GLU A 461 -17.89 7.02 33.49
C GLU A 461 -18.89 5.87 33.69
N GLN A 462 -19.44 5.73 34.89
CA GLN A 462 -20.54 4.81 35.16
C GLN A 462 -21.82 5.34 34.50
N ASN A 463 -22.44 4.55 33.63
CA ASN A 463 -23.69 4.84 32.92
C ASN A 463 -23.58 5.67 31.63
N LEU A 464 -22.41 5.90 31.09
CA LEU A 464 -22.25 6.47 29.73
C LEU A 464 -22.91 5.56 28.69
N SER A 465 -23.44 6.16 27.63
CA SER A 465 -23.98 5.43 26.50
C SER A 465 -22.93 4.52 25.85
N PRO A 466 -23.31 3.41 25.18
CA PRO A 466 -22.38 2.57 24.44
C PRO A 466 -21.56 3.34 23.41
N GLU A 467 -22.18 4.33 22.74
CA GLU A 467 -21.55 5.20 21.74
C GLU A 467 -20.45 6.05 22.38
N THR A 468 -20.71 6.64 23.55
CA THR A 468 -19.74 7.45 24.29
C THR A 468 -18.59 6.59 24.82
N GLN A 469 -18.87 5.41 25.35
CA GLN A 469 -17.83 4.46 25.78
C GLN A 469 -16.93 4.05 24.62
N GLU A 470 -17.50 3.75 23.46
CA GLU A 470 -16.77 3.40 22.24
C GLU A 470 -15.88 4.56 21.76
N GLN A 471 -16.40 5.81 21.79
CA GLN A 471 -15.64 7.00 21.38
C GLN A 471 -14.46 7.26 22.32
N LEU A 472 -14.64 7.13 23.64
CA LEU A 472 -13.56 7.26 24.61
C LEU A 472 -12.51 6.14 24.46
N ALA A 473 -12.95 4.91 24.24
CA ALA A 473 -12.07 3.78 23.97
C ALA A 473 -11.24 4.02 22.70
N LEU A 474 -11.85 4.56 21.63
CA LEU A 474 -11.14 4.93 20.41
C LEU A 474 -10.04 5.96 20.68
N MET A 475 -10.34 7.03 21.41
CA MET A 475 -9.36 8.09 21.70
C MET A 475 -8.17 7.55 22.53
N ARG A 476 -8.45 6.68 23.52
CA ARG A 476 -7.42 5.98 24.29
C ARG A 476 -6.57 5.07 23.41
N THR A 477 -7.21 4.33 22.50
CA THR A 477 -6.52 3.45 21.53
C THR A 477 -5.62 4.26 20.60
N ILE A 478 -6.09 5.40 20.08
CA ILE A 478 -5.30 6.30 19.23
C ILE A 478 -4.06 6.81 20.00
N ALA A 479 -4.23 7.29 21.24
CA ALA A 479 -3.14 7.79 22.06
C ALA A 479 -2.09 6.70 22.29
N ARG A 480 -2.51 5.52 22.75
CA ARG A 480 -1.62 4.37 23.01
C ARG A 480 -0.86 3.92 21.76
N LEU A 481 -1.53 3.78 20.63
CA LEU A 481 -0.89 3.34 19.38
C LEU A 481 0.07 4.39 18.81
N ARG A 482 -0.19 5.68 19.00
CA ARG A 482 0.76 6.74 18.62
C ARG A 482 2.05 6.70 19.43
N GLU A 483 1.99 6.37 20.69
CA GLU A 483 3.18 6.17 21.54
C GLU A 483 3.93 4.90 21.14
N LEU A 484 3.19 3.81 20.91
CA LEU A 484 3.75 2.49 20.66
C LEU A 484 4.39 2.35 19.26
N VAL A 485 3.73 2.84 18.22
CA VAL A 485 4.12 2.65 16.81
C VAL A 485 4.77 3.91 16.23
N GLY A 486 4.33 5.09 16.69
CA GLY A 486 4.86 6.38 16.27
C GLY A 486 3.79 7.42 15.96
N ALA A 487 4.17 8.69 16.00
CA ALA A 487 3.25 9.82 15.86
C ALA A 487 2.47 9.84 14.53
N ARG A 488 3.03 9.25 13.46
CA ARG A 488 2.42 9.20 12.12
C ARG A 488 1.49 8.01 11.90
N THR A 489 1.21 7.20 12.91
CA THR A 489 0.31 6.05 12.82
C THR A 489 -1.08 6.47 12.40
N PHE A 490 -1.56 7.61 12.89
CA PHE A 490 -2.81 8.21 12.47
C PHE A 490 -2.55 9.46 11.65
N GLY A 491 -3.35 9.63 10.59
CA GLY A 491 -3.38 10.80 9.73
C GLY A 491 -4.38 11.83 10.23
N SER A 492 -5.45 12.03 9.46
CA SER A 492 -6.50 13.01 9.77
C SER A 492 -7.64 12.36 10.57
N TYR A 493 -8.24 13.15 11.46
CA TYR A 493 -9.56 12.85 12.00
C TYR A 493 -10.58 13.64 11.19
N ILE A 494 -11.46 12.96 10.46
CA ILE A 494 -12.37 13.55 9.48
C ILE A 494 -13.79 13.43 10.01
N ILE A 495 -14.48 14.56 10.14
CA ILE A 495 -15.87 14.61 10.55
C ILE A 495 -16.72 14.94 9.32
N SER A 496 -17.55 13.99 8.90
CA SER A 496 -18.46 14.14 7.76
C SER A 496 -19.77 14.84 8.17
N MET A 497 -20.53 15.30 7.17
CA MET A 497 -21.84 15.95 7.36
C MET A 497 -21.82 17.16 8.32
N THR A 498 -20.68 17.82 8.43
CA THR A 498 -20.50 18.96 9.33
C THR A 498 -21.23 20.18 8.79
N ASN A 499 -22.12 20.75 9.60
CA ASN A 499 -22.87 21.96 9.30
C ASN A 499 -22.73 23.04 10.38
N ARG A 500 -22.00 22.77 11.46
CA ARG A 500 -21.77 23.65 12.60
C ARG A 500 -20.32 23.49 13.09
N THR A 501 -19.87 24.43 13.92
CA THR A 501 -18.51 24.43 14.51
C THR A 501 -18.48 23.92 15.95
N SER A 502 -19.63 23.75 16.56
CA SER A 502 -19.75 23.17 17.91
C SER A 502 -19.80 21.66 17.93
#